data_9153e86e1397c932213f5c817d692a5a
#
_entry.id   9153e86e1397c932213f5c817d692a5a
#
_cell.length_a   1.000
_cell.length_b   1.000
_cell.length_c   1.000
_cell.angle_alpha   90.00
_cell.angle_beta   90.00
_cell.angle_gamma   90.00
#
_symmetry.space_group_name_H-M   'P 1'
#
loop_
_entity.id
_entity.type
_entity.pdbx_description
1 polymer ?
#
loop_
_entity_poly.entity_id
_entity_poly.type
_entity_poly.pdbx_seq_one_letter_code
_entity_poly.pdbx_strand_id
1 'polypeptide(L)'
;TFRDPKIKGCGIGDINNMLATGNLGGKCADINSLFVGLCRAAGVAARESFGIRVGDSAQFKSIGKSGVITKAQHCRAEYLSENKGWIAVDPADVRKVVLEENLKLEDPKIQNLRKKFFGFWEMNWITYNNARDFKFSQVDKEFNFFMYPQSIGVEIDSLSPDEFKYSIETLS
;
A
#
# COMPACT_ATOMS: atom_id res chain seq x y z
N THR A 1 -9.73 8.78 -7.21
CA THR A 1 -9.09 7.44 -7.30
C THR A 1 -10.12 6.33 -7.19
N PHE A 2 -9.81 5.17 -7.72
CA PHE A 2 -10.56 3.93 -7.53
C PHE A 2 -9.58 2.75 -7.41
N ARG A 3 -10.04 1.64 -6.79
CA ARG A 3 -9.24 0.42 -6.72
C ARG A 3 -9.46 -0.41 -7.98
N ASP A 4 -8.38 -0.75 -8.68
CA ASP A 4 -8.43 -1.62 -9.85
C ASP A 4 -7.98 -3.05 -9.48
N PRO A 5 -8.88 -4.05 -9.48
CA PRO A 5 -8.54 -5.42 -9.14
C PRO A 5 -7.63 -6.12 -10.15
N LYS A 6 -7.54 -5.61 -11.39
CA LYS A 6 -6.73 -6.21 -12.46
C LYS A 6 -5.23 -5.94 -12.29
N ILE A 7 -4.86 -4.92 -11.52
CA ILE A 7 -3.45 -4.60 -11.28
C ILE A 7 -2.79 -5.71 -10.44
N LYS A 8 -1.61 -6.16 -10.86
CA LYS A 8 -0.82 -7.19 -10.19
C LYS A 8 -0.20 -6.64 -8.90
N GLY A 9 -0.15 -7.45 -7.84
CA GLY A 9 0.45 -7.08 -6.56
C GLY A 9 -0.17 -5.84 -5.92
N CYS A 10 0.67 -4.91 -5.53
CA CYS A 10 0.28 -3.62 -4.92
C CYS A 10 0.24 -2.45 -5.91
N GLY A 11 0.47 -2.70 -7.20
CA GLY A 11 0.71 -1.66 -8.20
C GLY A 11 2.18 -1.26 -8.25
N ILE A 12 2.49 -0.21 -8.98
CA ILE A 12 3.87 0.27 -9.19
C ILE A 12 4.15 1.66 -8.58
N GLY A 13 3.10 2.40 -8.24
CA GLY A 13 3.22 3.73 -7.64
C GLY A 13 3.76 4.81 -8.60
N ASP A 14 3.58 4.65 -9.91
CA ASP A 14 3.96 5.65 -10.91
C ASP A 14 2.92 6.76 -11.01
N ILE A 15 3.06 7.77 -10.16
CA ILE A 15 2.15 8.92 -10.11
C ILE A 15 2.26 9.81 -11.35
N ASN A 16 3.40 9.87 -12.01
CA ASN A 16 3.58 10.66 -13.22
C ASN A 16 2.70 10.09 -14.36
N ASN A 17 2.73 8.77 -14.54
CA ASN A 17 1.87 8.11 -15.52
C ASN A 17 0.39 8.24 -15.15
N MET A 18 0.03 8.09 -13.87
CA MET A 18 -1.36 8.28 -13.40
C MET A 18 -1.89 9.68 -13.74
N LEU A 19 -1.10 10.72 -13.51
CA LEU A 19 -1.50 12.10 -13.77
C LEU A 19 -1.51 12.41 -15.27
N ALA A 20 -0.51 11.97 -16.02
CA ALA A 20 -0.40 12.21 -17.45
C ALA A 20 -1.54 11.56 -18.25
N THR A 21 -1.96 10.37 -17.84
CA THR A 21 -3.05 9.62 -18.52
C THR A 21 -4.44 9.94 -17.98
N GLY A 22 -4.54 10.60 -16.83
CA GLY A 22 -5.79 10.79 -16.10
C GLY A 22 -6.36 9.49 -15.50
N ASN A 23 -5.67 8.36 -15.62
CA ASN A 23 -6.09 7.10 -15.02
C ASN A 23 -5.66 7.06 -13.55
N LEU A 24 -6.57 7.41 -12.66
CA LEU A 24 -6.36 7.42 -11.20
C LEU A 24 -6.78 6.11 -10.53
N GLY A 25 -6.88 5.02 -11.31
CA GLY A 25 -7.10 3.67 -10.82
C GLY A 25 -5.80 3.00 -10.35
N GLY A 26 -5.90 2.14 -9.35
CA GLY A 26 -4.72 1.46 -8.86
C GLY A 26 -4.96 0.56 -7.65
N LYS A 27 -3.87 0.04 -7.10
CA LYS A 27 -3.86 -0.65 -5.81
C LYS A 27 -3.19 0.21 -4.73
N CYS A 28 -2.72 -0.42 -3.65
CA CYS A 28 -2.28 0.34 -2.48
C CYS A 28 -1.05 1.22 -2.77
N ALA A 29 -0.08 0.74 -3.55
CA ALA A 29 1.08 1.56 -3.91
C ALA A 29 0.66 2.77 -4.77
N ASP A 30 -0.18 2.57 -5.78
CA ASP A 30 -0.62 3.64 -6.67
C ASP A 30 -1.40 4.73 -5.92
N ILE A 31 -2.40 4.31 -5.13
CA ILE A 31 -3.30 5.25 -4.43
C ILE A 31 -2.57 6.01 -3.32
N ASN A 32 -1.71 5.32 -2.55
CA ASN A 32 -0.98 5.94 -1.46
C ASN A 32 0.18 6.81 -1.97
N SER A 33 0.88 6.39 -3.06
CA SER A 33 1.90 7.24 -3.69
C SER A 33 1.29 8.52 -4.28
N LEU A 34 0.09 8.44 -4.87
CA LEU A 34 -0.59 9.64 -5.34
C LEU A 34 -0.91 10.60 -4.19
N PHE A 35 -1.38 10.09 -3.04
CA PHE A 35 -1.58 10.91 -1.83
C PHE A 35 -0.27 11.58 -1.40
N VAL A 36 0.82 10.81 -1.31
CA VAL A 36 2.15 11.32 -0.92
C VAL A 36 2.65 12.39 -1.89
N GLY A 37 2.51 12.14 -3.20
CA GLY A 37 2.88 13.11 -4.23
C GLY A 37 2.11 14.42 -4.14
N LEU A 38 0.80 14.35 -3.89
CA LEU A 38 -0.04 15.54 -3.71
C LEU A 38 0.33 16.32 -2.44
N CYS A 39 0.63 15.63 -1.32
CA CYS A 39 1.13 16.29 -0.11
C CYS A 39 2.44 17.03 -0.40
N ARG A 40 3.41 16.38 -1.03
CA ARG A 40 4.71 16.98 -1.37
C ARG A 40 4.57 18.17 -2.31
N ALA A 41 3.68 18.08 -3.31
CA ALA A 41 3.37 19.20 -4.20
C ALA A 41 2.73 20.39 -3.47
N ALA A 42 2.03 20.13 -2.37
CA ALA A 42 1.47 21.16 -1.49
C ALA A 42 2.45 21.65 -0.40
N GLY A 43 3.72 21.25 -0.44
CA GLY A 43 4.75 21.65 0.52
C GLY A 43 4.69 20.86 1.85
N VAL A 44 3.90 19.79 1.93
CA VAL A 44 3.80 18.95 3.13
C VAL A 44 4.70 17.72 2.96
N ALA A 45 5.63 17.51 3.89
CA ALA A 45 6.44 16.30 3.91
C ALA A 45 5.55 15.08 4.10
N ALA A 46 5.71 14.09 3.25
CA ALA A 46 4.94 12.85 3.29
C ALA A 46 5.79 11.67 2.78
N ARG A 47 5.44 10.47 3.21
CA ARG A 47 6.13 9.24 2.81
C ARG A 47 5.18 8.06 2.73
N GLU A 48 5.56 7.06 1.95
CA GLU A 48 4.97 5.73 2.00
C GLU A 48 5.66 4.88 3.07
N SER A 49 4.90 3.91 3.58
CA SER A 49 5.40 2.84 4.44
C SER A 49 5.00 1.50 3.82
N PHE A 50 5.98 0.67 3.53
CA PHE A 50 5.80 -0.62 2.86
C PHE A 50 5.90 -1.76 3.87
N GLY A 51 4.98 -2.72 3.79
CA GLY A 51 4.91 -3.78 4.79
C GLY A 51 3.91 -4.87 4.47
N ILE A 52 3.45 -5.57 5.49
CA ILE A 52 2.56 -6.72 5.37
C ILE A 52 1.52 -6.72 6.49
N ARG A 53 0.30 -7.15 6.18
CA ARG A 53 -0.73 -7.43 7.19
C ARG A 53 -0.42 -8.72 7.92
N VAL A 54 -0.59 -8.70 9.23
CA VAL A 54 -0.24 -9.82 10.12
C VAL A 54 -1.40 -10.21 11.06
N GLY A 55 -2.57 -9.62 10.87
CA GLY A 55 -3.73 -9.91 11.70
C GLY A 55 -5.04 -9.53 11.02
N ASP A 56 -6.12 -10.02 11.57
CA ASP A 56 -7.46 -9.66 11.14
C ASP A 56 -7.77 -8.21 11.48
N SER A 57 -8.70 -7.61 10.75
CA SER A 57 -9.13 -6.25 11.01
C SER A 57 -10.39 -6.24 11.87
N ALA A 58 -10.41 -5.36 12.87
CA ALA A 58 -11.61 -5.07 13.64
C ALA A 58 -12.59 -4.12 12.91
N GLN A 59 -12.19 -3.57 11.76
CA GLN A 59 -13.00 -2.63 10.99
C GLN A 59 -13.78 -3.34 9.88
N PHE A 60 -13.07 -4.01 8.97
CA PHE A 60 -13.63 -4.73 7.84
C PHE A 60 -12.77 -5.95 7.48
N LYS A 61 -13.40 -7.07 7.16
CA LYS A 61 -12.71 -8.30 6.81
C LYS A 61 -11.72 -8.12 5.63
N SER A 62 -12.07 -7.29 4.66
CA SER A 62 -11.27 -7.01 3.47
C SER A 62 -9.91 -6.38 3.75
N ILE A 63 -9.72 -5.73 4.88
CA ILE A 63 -8.46 -5.05 5.24
C ILE A 63 -7.67 -5.74 6.37
N GLY A 64 -8.05 -6.96 6.72
CA GLY A 64 -7.30 -7.86 7.59
C GLY A 64 -6.76 -9.09 6.86
N LYS A 65 -5.78 -9.76 7.44
CA LYS A 65 -5.30 -11.08 7.02
C LYS A 65 -4.44 -11.71 8.10
N SER A 66 -4.78 -12.95 8.49
CA SER A 66 -4.05 -13.79 9.42
C SER A 66 -3.77 -15.18 8.82
N GLY A 67 -2.99 -16.02 9.49
CA GLY A 67 -2.55 -17.32 9.01
C GLY A 67 -1.59 -17.21 7.82
N VAL A 68 -1.94 -17.73 6.66
CA VAL A 68 -1.15 -17.57 5.43
C VAL A 68 -1.31 -16.17 4.87
N ILE A 69 -0.26 -15.36 5.00
CA ILE A 69 -0.24 -13.94 4.65
C ILE A 69 0.64 -13.62 3.43
N THR A 70 1.04 -14.61 2.67
CA THR A 70 1.93 -14.50 1.49
C THR A 70 1.48 -13.43 0.48
N LYS A 71 0.18 -13.14 0.39
CA LYS A 71 -0.40 -12.11 -0.51
C LYS A 71 -0.98 -10.93 0.25
N ALA A 72 -0.50 -10.69 1.48
CA ALA A 72 -1.01 -9.64 2.35
C ALA A 72 -0.13 -8.38 2.39
N GLN A 73 0.82 -8.26 1.45
CA GLN A 73 1.61 -7.03 1.31
C GLN A 73 0.69 -5.83 1.12
N HIS A 74 1.04 -4.75 1.79
CA HIS A 74 0.28 -3.51 1.75
C HIS A 74 1.19 -2.33 2.04
N CYS A 75 1.02 -1.25 1.30
CA CYS A 75 1.63 0.01 1.65
C CYS A 75 0.61 0.94 2.31
N ARG A 76 1.09 1.82 3.16
CA ARG A 76 0.37 2.90 3.83
C ARG A 76 1.08 4.21 3.58
N ALA A 77 0.51 5.32 4.00
CA ALA A 77 1.12 6.63 3.86
C ALA A 77 1.09 7.41 5.17
N GLU A 78 2.02 8.34 5.30
CA GLU A 78 2.10 9.29 6.41
C GLU A 78 2.40 10.68 5.86
N TYR A 79 1.90 11.70 6.55
CA TYR A 79 2.33 13.08 6.34
C TYR A 79 2.84 13.69 7.64
N LEU A 80 3.75 14.64 7.54
CA LEU A 80 4.33 15.31 8.70
C LEU A 80 3.46 16.51 9.11
N SER A 81 2.95 16.47 10.34
CA SER A 81 2.30 17.59 10.97
C SER A 81 3.31 18.35 11.85
N GLU A 82 3.32 19.67 11.79
CA GLU A 82 4.22 20.50 12.59
C GLU A 82 4.13 20.23 14.10
N ASN A 83 2.92 19.96 14.60
CA ASN A 83 2.67 19.84 16.03
C ASN A 83 2.50 18.39 16.53
N LYS A 84 2.35 17.40 15.63
CA LYS A 84 2.01 16.02 16.00
C LYS A 84 2.96 14.96 15.43
N GLY A 85 3.98 15.38 14.67
CA GLY A 85 4.87 14.46 13.99
C GLY A 85 4.20 13.73 12.82
N TRP A 86 4.60 12.51 12.54
CA TRP A 86 4.06 11.72 11.44
C TRP A 86 2.63 11.26 11.73
N ILE A 87 1.72 11.62 10.83
CA ILE A 87 0.29 11.31 10.90
C ILE A 87 -0.03 10.20 9.91
N ALA A 88 -0.56 9.12 10.43
CA ALA A 88 -0.95 7.93 9.67
C ALA A 88 -2.17 8.19 8.77
N VAL A 89 -2.11 7.74 7.51
CA VAL A 89 -3.24 7.77 6.58
C VAL A 89 -3.26 6.53 5.70
N ASP A 90 -4.46 6.10 5.28
CA ASP A 90 -4.60 4.98 4.36
C ASP A 90 -5.79 5.14 3.41
N PRO A 91 -5.69 6.02 2.41
CA PRO A 91 -6.74 6.15 1.39
C PRO A 91 -6.94 4.89 0.55
N ALA A 92 -5.91 4.04 0.41
CA ALA A 92 -6.02 2.80 -0.35
C ALA A 92 -6.92 1.77 0.33
N ASP A 93 -6.88 1.66 1.66
CA ASP A 93 -7.77 0.77 2.40
C ASP A 93 -9.23 1.24 2.35
N VAL A 94 -9.47 2.54 2.38
CA VAL A 94 -10.82 3.07 2.17
C VAL A 94 -11.37 2.62 0.81
N ARG A 95 -10.57 2.72 -0.26
CA ARG A 95 -10.99 2.30 -1.61
C ARG A 95 -11.12 0.78 -1.72
N LYS A 96 -10.31 0.02 -0.98
CA LYS A 96 -10.41 -1.43 -0.92
C LYS A 96 -11.72 -1.87 -0.28
N VAL A 97 -12.11 -1.27 0.84
CA VAL A 97 -13.38 -1.57 1.50
C VAL A 97 -14.57 -1.23 0.60
N VAL A 98 -14.57 -0.08 -0.06
CA VAL A 98 -15.61 0.27 -1.04
C VAL A 98 -15.82 -0.82 -2.08
N LEU A 99 -14.73 -1.35 -2.65
CA LEU A 99 -14.82 -2.39 -3.67
C LEU A 99 -15.19 -3.75 -3.11
N GLU A 100 -14.46 -4.22 -2.08
CA GLU A 100 -14.54 -5.62 -1.63
C GLU A 100 -15.73 -5.89 -0.70
N GLU A 101 -16.24 -4.86 -0.01
CA GLU A 101 -17.48 -4.94 0.80
C GLU A 101 -18.73 -4.47 0.01
N ASN A 102 -18.55 -4.14 -1.29
CA ASN A 102 -19.62 -3.66 -2.18
C ASN A 102 -20.41 -2.48 -1.61
N LEU A 103 -19.69 -1.50 -1.04
CA LEU A 103 -20.26 -0.28 -0.46
C LEU A 103 -20.05 0.92 -1.39
N LYS A 104 -20.83 1.98 -1.19
CA LYS A 104 -20.66 3.26 -1.90
C LYS A 104 -19.79 4.20 -1.08
N LEU A 105 -19.16 5.18 -1.74
CA LEU A 105 -18.37 6.19 -1.04
C LEU A 105 -19.19 7.01 -0.03
N GLU A 106 -20.46 7.22 -0.33
CA GLU A 106 -21.42 7.99 0.47
C GLU A 106 -21.94 7.18 1.67
N ASP A 107 -21.72 5.86 1.71
CA ASP A 107 -22.14 5.03 2.84
C ASP A 107 -21.56 5.56 4.15
N PRO A 108 -22.37 5.70 5.21
CA PRO A 108 -21.92 6.21 6.51
C PRO A 108 -20.74 5.41 7.09
N LYS A 109 -20.67 4.11 6.85
CA LYS A 109 -19.53 3.25 7.27
C LYS A 109 -18.23 3.69 6.59
N ILE A 110 -18.30 3.98 5.28
CA ILE A 110 -17.13 4.45 4.52
C ILE A 110 -16.75 5.87 4.93
N GLN A 111 -17.72 6.76 5.17
CA GLN A 111 -17.42 8.11 5.67
C GLN A 111 -16.74 8.08 7.04
N ASN A 112 -17.16 7.18 7.93
CA ASN A 112 -16.53 6.99 9.23
C ASN A 112 -15.12 6.39 9.08
N LEU A 113 -14.94 5.41 8.20
CA LEU A 113 -13.64 4.82 7.91
C LEU A 113 -12.67 5.88 7.36
N ARG A 114 -13.11 6.72 6.42
CA ARG A 114 -12.29 7.83 5.87
C ARG A 114 -11.80 8.78 6.96
N LYS A 115 -12.70 9.20 7.86
CA LYS A 115 -12.34 10.05 8.98
C LYS A 115 -11.33 9.37 9.90
N LYS A 116 -11.54 8.10 10.20
CA LYS A 116 -10.66 7.31 11.07
C LYS A 116 -9.28 7.12 10.43
N PHE A 117 -9.21 6.72 9.17
CA PHE A 117 -7.96 6.43 8.46
C PHE A 117 -7.25 7.70 7.93
N PHE A 118 -7.72 8.86 8.31
CA PHE A 118 -7.02 10.12 8.22
C PHE A 118 -6.51 10.54 9.62
N GLY A 119 -5.57 9.78 10.14
CA GLY A 119 -4.98 9.97 11.48
C GLY A 119 -4.71 8.67 12.22
N PHE A 120 -5.01 7.53 11.61
CA PHE A 120 -4.89 6.23 12.28
C PHE A 120 -4.56 5.11 11.30
N TRP A 121 -3.68 4.20 11.72
CA TRP A 121 -3.52 2.87 11.15
C TRP A 121 -4.02 1.82 12.14
N GLU A 122 -4.68 0.79 11.64
CA GLU A 122 -4.97 -0.39 12.44
C GLU A 122 -3.68 -1.18 12.65
N MET A 123 -3.44 -1.64 13.90
CA MET A 123 -2.19 -2.28 14.33
C MET A 123 -2.10 -3.77 13.96
N ASN A 124 -2.72 -4.16 12.86
CA ASN A 124 -2.68 -5.49 12.25
C ASN A 124 -1.66 -5.59 11.10
N TRP A 125 -0.60 -4.80 11.14
CA TRP A 125 0.35 -4.61 10.04
C TRP A 125 1.76 -4.31 10.58
N ILE A 126 2.78 -4.80 9.86
CA ILE A 126 4.19 -4.57 10.17
C ILE A 126 4.84 -3.82 9.02
N THR A 127 5.54 -2.72 9.32
CA THR A 127 6.37 -1.98 8.37
C THR A 127 7.69 -2.71 8.13
N TYR A 128 8.08 -2.86 6.86
CA TYR A 128 9.42 -3.29 6.47
C TYR A 128 10.36 -2.09 6.31
N ASN A 129 9.92 -1.08 5.54
CA ASN A 129 10.73 0.09 5.19
C ASN A 129 9.86 1.24 4.63
N ASN A 130 10.54 2.38 4.38
CA ASN A 130 10.00 3.55 3.69
C ASN A 130 10.77 3.88 2.40
N ALA A 131 11.54 2.93 1.86
CA ALA A 131 12.42 3.14 0.72
C ALA A 131 11.64 3.32 -0.58
N ARG A 132 11.99 4.34 -1.35
CA ARG A 132 11.44 4.65 -2.67
C ARG A 132 12.58 4.92 -3.65
N ASP A 133 12.40 4.49 -4.89
CA ASP A 133 13.27 4.81 -6.03
C ASP A 133 14.76 4.57 -5.68
N PHE A 134 15.10 3.32 -5.37
CA PHE A 134 16.41 2.93 -4.86
C PHE A 134 17.02 1.77 -5.63
N LYS A 135 18.33 1.58 -5.47
CA LYS A 135 19.10 0.46 -6.02
C LYS A 135 19.79 -0.31 -4.90
N PHE A 136 19.85 -1.62 -5.03
CA PHE A 136 20.79 -2.43 -4.24
C PHE A 136 22.18 -2.38 -4.88
N SER A 137 23.24 -2.36 -4.07
CA SER A 137 24.62 -2.33 -4.56
C SER A 137 25.01 -3.51 -5.45
N GLN A 138 24.30 -4.64 -5.29
CA GLN A 138 24.56 -5.88 -6.02
C GLN A 138 23.62 -6.11 -7.22
N VAL A 139 22.69 -5.20 -7.48
CA VAL A 139 21.67 -5.34 -8.54
C VAL A 139 21.59 -4.06 -9.35
N ASP A 140 21.93 -4.13 -10.64
CA ASP A 140 21.80 -2.98 -11.54
C ASP A 140 20.35 -2.81 -12.01
N LYS A 141 19.47 -2.63 -11.04
CA LYS A 141 18.04 -2.39 -11.26
C LYS A 141 17.53 -1.38 -10.23
N GLU A 142 16.75 -0.43 -10.70
CA GLU A 142 16.04 0.51 -9.86
C GLU A 142 14.69 -0.08 -9.42
N PHE A 143 14.36 0.10 -8.17
CA PHE A 143 13.12 -0.39 -7.57
C PHE A 143 12.28 0.79 -7.09
N ASN A 144 11.04 0.85 -7.51
CA ASN A 144 10.11 1.88 -7.05
C ASN A 144 9.85 1.75 -5.54
N PHE A 145 9.79 0.53 -5.02
CA PHE A 145 9.66 0.22 -3.60
C PHE A 145 10.10 -1.24 -3.32
N PHE A 146 10.27 -1.58 -2.04
CA PHE A 146 10.67 -2.91 -1.60
C PHE A 146 9.62 -3.54 -0.66
N MET A 147 8.86 -4.50 -1.18
CA MET A 147 7.85 -5.26 -0.41
C MET A 147 7.82 -6.75 -0.75
N TYR A 148 8.48 -7.16 -1.82
CA TYR A 148 8.45 -8.53 -2.33
C TYR A 148 9.84 -9.12 -2.32
N PRO A 149 9.98 -10.47 -2.22
CA PRO A 149 11.26 -11.13 -2.39
C PRO A 149 11.94 -10.72 -3.69
N GLN A 150 13.25 -10.54 -3.62
CA GLN A 150 14.14 -10.26 -4.76
C GLN A 150 15.28 -11.26 -4.76
N SER A 151 15.87 -11.48 -5.93
CA SER A 151 17.04 -12.35 -6.08
C SER A 151 18.23 -11.55 -6.63
N ILE A 152 19.46 -11.94 -6.22
CA ILE A 152 20.69 -11.37 -6.75
C ILE A 152 21.15 -12.26 -7.91
N GLY A 153 21.45 -11.65 -9.07
CA GLY A 153 22.00 -12.33 -10.24
C GLY A 153 20.99 -13.04 -11.13
N VAL A 154 19.74 -13.22 -10.68
CA VAL A 154 18.65 -13.77 -11.49
C VAL A 154 17.41 -12.92 -11.28
N GLU A 155 16.80 -12.44 -12.35
CA GLU A 155 15.52 -11.73 -12.25
C GLU A 155 14.41 -12.75 -11.94
N ILE A 156 13.64 -12.49 -10.87
CA ILE A 156 12.48 -13.29 -10.49
C ILE A 156 11.22 -12.43 -10.49
N ASP A 157 10.10 -12.99 -10.90
CA ASP A 157 8.79 -12.42 -10.63
C ASP A 157 8.17 -13.08 -9.40
N SER A 158 8.41 -12.49 -8.23
CA SER A 158 7.85 -12.97 -6.96
C SER A 158 6.33 -12.86 -6.84
N LEU A 159 5.66 -12.26 -7.83
CA LEU A 159 4.20 -12.23 -7.96
C LEU A 159 3.67 -13.35 -8.88
N SER A 160 4.56 -14.12 -9.50
CA SER A 160 4.23 -15.28 -10.33
C SER A 160 4.58 -16.59 -9.59
N PRO A 161 3.58 -17.32 -9.07
CA PRO A 161 3.82 -18.57 -8.33
C PRO A 161 4.48 -19.68 -9.19
N ASP A 162 4.39 -19.56 -10.50
CA ASP A 162 5.00 -20.51 -11.45
C ASP A 162 6.51 -20.26 -11.59
N GLU A 163 6.97 -19.03 -11.36
CA GLU A 163 8.37 -18.66 -11.44
C GLU A 163 9.06 -18.68 -10.06
N PHE A 164 8.35 -18.23 -9.02
CA PHE A 164 8.89 -18.16 -7.66
C PHE A 164 7.82 -18.43 -6.60
N LYS A 165 8.02 -19.52 -5.84
CA LYS A 165 7.15 -19.89 -4.72
C LYS A 165 7.77 -19.51 -3.39
N TYR A 166 6.98 -18.84 -2.54
CA TYR A 166 7.30 -18.60 -1.14
C TYR A 166 6.02 -18.58 -0.30
N SER A 167 6.16 -18.78 1.00
CA SER A 167 5.07 -18.64 1.97
C SER A 167 5.51 -17.73 3.10
N ILE A 168 4.57 -16.90 3.55
CA ILE A 168 4.71 -16.09 4.77
C ILE A 168 3.49 -16.43 5.63
N GLU A 169 3.74 -16.76 6.90
CA GLU A 169 2.70 -17.17 7.82
C GLU A 169 2.85 -16.43 9.15
N THR A 170 1.72 -16.12 9.79
CA THR A 170 1.74 -15.66 11.18
C THR A 170 1.78 -16.87 12.10
N LEU A 171 2.72 -16.87 13.05
CA LEU A 171 2.73 -17.87 14.14
C LEU A 171 1.72 -17.46 15.20
N SER A 172 0.89 -18.41 15.62
CA SER A 172 -0.05 -18.25 16.74
C SER A 172 0.63 -18.43 18.07
#